data_cd5e253e67b0a07516a456bf040163a1
#
_entry.id   cd5e253e67b0a07516a456bf040163a1
#
_cell.length_a   1.000
_cell.length_b   1.000
_cell.length_c   1.000
_cell.angle_alpha   90.00
_cell.angle_beta   90.00
_cell.angle_gamma   90.00
#
_symmetry.space_group_name_H-M   'P 1'
#
loop_
_entity.id
_entity.type
_entity.pdbx_description
1 polymer ?
#
loop_
_entity_poly.entity_id
_entity_poly.type
_entity_poly.pdbx_seq_one_letter_code
_entity_poly.pdbx_strand_id
1 'polypeptide(L)'
;KKDQDMTPNMEMVYELYLRGLKFAPIDLYESRATHFKVIEVDGEQRLLPPFCTLQGFGETAARDLIRAREEVAKTNETGKFETIEELQKLSGLGKKNIELLKQNGVLDGLRETDQLTLF
;
A
#
# COMPACT_ATOMS: atom_id res chain seq x y z
N LYS A 1 -5.50 -3.22 15.25
CA LYS A 1 -5.70 -3.93 14.01
C LYS A 1 -4.98 -5.28 14.04
N LYS A 2 -5.68 -6.29 13.68
CA LYS A 2 -5.12 -7.63 13.70
C LYS A 2 -4.98 -8.15 12.28
N ASP A 3 -3.79 -8.62 11.99
CA ASP A 3 -3.46 -9.15 10.68
C ASP A 3 -3.79 -10.64 10.63
N GLN A 4 -4.60 -11.02 9.68
CA GLN A 4 -4.84 -12.44 9.44
C GLN A 4 -3.94 -12.86 8.31
N ASP A 5 -2.95 -13.63 8.62
CA ASP A 5 -1.92 -14.02 7.67
C ASP A 5 -2.48 -14.99 6.62
N MET A 6 -3.51 -14.55 5.92
CA MET A 6 -4.21 -15.35 4.94
C MET A 6 -4.19 -14.68 3.58
N THR A 7 -3.86 -15.44 2.55
CA THR A 7 -3.89 -14.95 1.17
C THR A 7 -5.02 -15.68 0.44
N PRO A 8 -6.22 -15.09 0.35
CA PRO A 8 -7.31 -15.75 -0.31
C PRO A 8 -7.10 -15.80 -1.82
N ASN A 9 -7.57 -16.88 -2.46
CA ASN A 9 -7.58 -16.91 -3.91
C ASN A 9 -8.76 -16.09 -4.43
N MET A 10 -8.82 -15.87 -5.74
CA MET A 10 -9.87 -15.02 -6.30
C MET A 10 -11.28 -15.55 -6.09
N GLU A 11 -11.43 -16.86 -6.05
CA GLU A 11 -12.71 -17.47 -5.78
C GLU A 11 -13.19 -17.15 -4.37
N MET A 12 -12.29 -17.23 -3.40
CA MET A 12 -12.59 -16.86 -2.01
C MET A 12 -12.89 -15.38 -1.87
N VAL A 13 -12.14 -14.53 -2.57
CA VAL A 13 -12.39 -13.09 -2.56
C VAL A 13 -13.79 -12.79 -3.06
N TYR A 14 -14.18 -13.42 -4.17
CA TYR A 14 -15.50 -13.23 -4.75
C TYR A 14 -16.59 -13.65 -3.77
N GLU A 15 -16.40 -14.80 -3.14
CA GLU A 15 -17.37 -15.30 -2.18
C GLU A 15 -17.52 -14.39 -0.97
N LEU A 16 -16.38 -13.91 -0.44
CA LEU A 16 -16.41 -12.99 0.70
C LEU A 16 -17.12 -11.69 0.33
N TYR A 17 -16.86 -11.21 -0.87
CA TYR A 17 -17.51 -10.01 -1.36
C TYR A 17 -19.02 -10.20 -1.43
N LEU A 18 -19.46 -11.35 -1.93
CA LEU A 18 -20.90 -11.66 -2.01
C LEU A 18 -21.56 -11.78 -0.65
N ARG A 19 -20.78 -12.11 0.38
CA ARG A 19 -21.29 -12.18 1.74
C ARG A 19 -21.31 -10.81 2.43
N GLY A 20 -20.92 -9.76 1.71
CA GLY A 20 -20.99 -8.42 2.23
C GLY A 20 -19.71 -7.92 2.88
N LEU A 21 -18.60 -8.65 2.73
CA LEU A 21 -17.34 -8.19 3.27
C LEU A 21 -16.89 -6.95 2.50
N LYS A 22 -16.56 -5.91 3.24
CA LYS A 22 -16.19 -4.64 2.61
C LYS A 22 -14.71 -4.59 2.28
N PHE A 23 -14.36 -3.77 1.29
CA PHE A 23 -12.97 -3.52 0.97
C PHE A 23 -12.41 -2.43 1.86
N ALA A 24 -11.16 -2.60 2.26
CA ALA A 24 -10.40 -1.53 2.90
C ALA A 24 -9.68 -0.74 1.81
N PRO A 25 -9.31 0.52 2.06
CA PRO A 25 -8.47 1.25 1.10
C PRO A 25 -7.09 0.61 1.01
N ILE A 26 -6.47 0.72 -0.15
CA ILE A 26 -5.10 0.23 -0.33
C ILE A 26 -4.20 0.91 0.68
N ASP A 27 -3.39 0.13 1.37
CA ASP A 27 -2.54 0.62 2.45
C ASP A 27 -1.07 0.54 2.04
N LEU A 28 -0.36 1.65 2.19
CA LEU A 28 1.05 1.72 1.79
C LEU A 28 1.91 0.66 2.48
N TYR A 29 1.60 0.34 3.72
CA TYR A 29 2.45 -0.53 4.54
C TYR A 29 1.98 -1.97 4.63
N GLU A 30 0.75 -2.27 4.24
CA GLU A 30 0.20 -3.60 4.41
C GLU A 30 -0.30 -4.27 3.15
N SER A 31 -0.64 -3.51 2.13
CA SER A 31 -1.13 -4.12 0.89
C SER A 31 -0.02 -4.93 0.23
N ARG A 32 -0.43 -6.04 -0.38
CA ARG A 32 0.49 -6.90 -1.10
C ARG A 32 0.61 -6.45 -2.55
N ALA A 33 1.56 -7.01 -3.27
CA ALA A 33 1.77 -6.62 -4.66
C ALA A 33 0.64 -7.09 -5.55
N THR A 34 0.29 -8.38 -5.47
CA THR A 34 -0.62 -9.01 -6.42
C THR A 34 -1.76 -9.81 -5.79
N HIS A 35 -1.76 -9.97 -4.47
CA HIS A 35 -2.75 -10.79 -3.78
C HIS A 35 -3.55 -9.98 -2.78
N PHE A 36 -4.83 -10.29 -2.68
CA PHE A 36 -5.66 -9.72 -1.63
C PHE A 36 -5.24 -10.26 -0.27
N LYS A 37 -5.59 -9.52 0.76
CA LYS A 37 -5.31 -9.89 2.13
C LYS A 37 -6.56 -9.64 2.96
N VAL A 38 -6.84 -10.51 3.91
CA VAL A 38 -7.96 -10.29 4.84
C VAL A 38 -7.37 -9.65 6.09
N ILE A 39 -7.91 -8.50 6.46
CA ILE A 39 -7.47 -7.80 7.67
C ILE A 39 -8.66 -7.57 8.58
N GLU A 40 -8.37 -7.30 9.84
CA GLU A 40 -9.40 -6.97 10.82
C GLU A 40 -9.20 -5.55 11.30
N VAL A 41 -10.25 -4.74 11.15
CA VAL A 41 -10.22 -3.33 11.58
C VAL A 41 -11.39 -3.13 12.52
N ASP A 42 -11.09 -2.78 13.76
CA ASP A 42 -12.11 -2.53 14.78
C ASP A 42 -13.10 -3.69 14.92
N GLY A 43 -12.59 -4.91 14.86
CA GLY A 43 -13.41 -6.10 15.01
C GLY A 43 -14.12 -6.56 13.75
N GLU A 44 -13.97 -5.83 12.65
CA GLU A 44 -14.59 -6.19 11.36
C GLU A 44 -13.53 -6.69 10.39
N GLN A 45 -13.84 -7.79 9.72
CA GLN A 45 -12.97 -8.28 8.66
C GLN A 45 -13.19 -7.47 7.39
N ARG A 46 -12.08 -7.17 6.70
CA ARG A 46 -12.12 -6.44 5.44
C ARG A 46 -11.14 -7.04 4.46
N LEU A 47 -11.43 -6.83 3.18
CA LEU A 47 -10.55 -7.25 2.10
C LEU A 47 -9.63 -6.09 1.75
N LEU A 48 -8.33 -6.32 1.85
CA LEU A 48 -7.32 -5.32 1.49
C LEU A 48 -6.82 -5.62 0.09
N PRO A 49 -7.10 -4.74 -0.89
CA PRO A 49 -6.69 -4.99 -2.26
C PRO A 49 -5.18 -4.85 -2.44
N PRO A 50 -4.60 -5.57 -3.40
CA PRO A 50 -3.18 -5.40 -3.70
C PRO A 50 -2.94 -4.15 -4.53
N PHE A 51 -1.68 -3.71 -4.59
CA PHE A 51 -1.31 -2.53 -5.37
C PHE A 51 -1.64 -2.68 -6.84
N CYS A 52 -1.58 -3.89 -7.39
CA CYS A 52 -1.84 -4.09 -8.81
C CYS A 52 -3.29 -3.85 -9.21
N THR A 53 -4.20 -3.67 -8.25
CA THR A 53 -5.58 -3.27 -8.58
C THR A 53 -5.67 -1.80 -8.97
N LEU A 54 -4.64 -1.02 -8.68
CA LEU A 54 -4.59 0.36 -9.17
C LEU A 54 -4.38 0.34 -10.67
N GLN A 55 -5.33 0.92 -11.41
CA GLN A 55 -5.27 0.90 -12.85
C GLN A 55 -4.02 1.63 -13.34
N GLY A 56 -3.22 0.96 -14.14
CA GLY A 56 -1.99 1.53 -14.66
C GLY A 56 -0.76 1.28 -13.79
N PHE A 57 -0.94 0.70 -12.62
CA PHE A 57 0.16 0.39 -11.71
C PHE A 57 0.54 -1.08 -11.90
N GLY A 58 1.70 -1.33 -12.50
CA GLY A 58 2.09 -2.67 -12.86
C GLY A 58 2.61 -3.49 -11.70
N GLU A 59 2.75 -4.79 -11.94
CA GLU A 59 3.26 -5.71 -10.93
C GLU A 59 4.69 -5.38 -10.53
N THR A 60 5.53 -5.00 -11.48
CA THR A 60 6.91 -4.63 -11.18
C THR A 60 6.97 -3.43 -10.24
N ALA A 61 6.14 -2.42 -10.53
CA ALA A 61 6.08 -1.25 -9.67
C ALA A 61 5.59 -1.62 -8.27
N ALA A 62 4.62 -2.52 -8.19
CA ALA A 62 4.10 -2.97 -6.90
C ALA A 62 5.18 -3.69 -6.09
N ARG A 63 5.97 -4.54 -6.73
CA ARG A 63 7.05 -5.25 -6.04
C ARG A 63 8.16 -4.30 -5.61
N ASP A 64 8.46 -3.30 -6.45
CA ASP A 64 9.45 -2.29 -6.09
C ASP A 64 9.02 -1.49 -4.87
N LEU A 65 7.73 -1.18 -4.79
CA LEU A 65 7.20 -0.44 -3.65
C LEU A 65 7.31 -1.27 -2.37
N ILE A 66 7.02 -2.56 -2.45
CA ILE A 66 7.12 -3.44 -1.29
C ILE A 66 8.57 -3.58 -0.84
N ARG A 67 9.49 -3.70 -1.78
CA ARG A 67 10.91 -3.75 -1.45
C ARG A 67 11.34 -2.48 -0.71
N ALA A 68 10.89 -1.32 -1.18
CA ALA A 68 11.19 -0.06 -0.53
C ALA A 68 10.59 0.00 0.87
N ARG A 69 9.38 -0.52 1.02
CA ARG A 69 8.70 -0.57 2.31
C ARG A 69 9.50 -1.40 3.32
N GLU A 70 10.02 -2.54 2.87
CA GLU A 70 10.84 -3.39 3.72
C GLU A 70 12.15 -2.72 4.10
N GLU A 71 12.72 -1.98 3.15
CA GLU A 71 13.95 -1.25 3.38
C GLU A 71 13.77 -0.16 4.43
N VAL A 72 12.71 0.63 4.30
CA VAL A 72 12.46 1.71 5.23
C VAL A 72 12.10 1.19 6.63
N ALA A 73 11.51 0.01 6.70
CA ALA A 73 11.19 -0.61 7.98
C ALA A 73 12.46 -0.92 8.77
N LYS A 74 13.58 -1.12 8.08
CA LYS A 74 14.85 -1.43 8.72
C LYS A 74 15.66 -0.18 9.03
N THR A 75 15.50 0.88 8.24
CA THR A 75 16.38 2.03 8.33
C THR A 75 15.80 3.18 9.15
N ASN A 76 14.50 3.36 9.14
CA ASN A 76 13.86 4.45 9.88
C ASN A 76 13.34 3.97 11.23
N GLU A 77 13.45 4.83 12.23
CA GLU A 77 12.96 4.51 13.57
C GLU A 77 11.49 4.18 13.59
N THR A 78 10.70 4.91 12.80
CA THR A 78 9.26 4.69 12.73
C THR A 78 8.90 3.46 11.92
N GLY A 79 9.85 2.95 11.13
CA GLY A 79 9.59 1.88 10.17
C GLY A 79 8.77 2.32 8.98
N LYS A 80 8.58 3.62 8.81
CA LYS A 80 7.73 4.19 7.77
C LYS A 80 8.46 5.25 6.97
N PHE A 81 7.96 5.50 5.76
CA PHE A 81 8.48 6.59 4.93
C PHE A 81 8.16 7.93 5.59
N GLU A 82 9.11 8.84 5.50
CA GLU A 82 8.92 10.19 6.02
C GLU A 82 8.41 11.14 4.95
N THR A 83 8.83 10.92 3.70
CA THR A 83 8.46 11.78 2.59
C THR A 83 8.19 10.96 1.35
N ILE A 84 7.49 11.58 0.39
CA ILE A 84 7.27 10.98 -0.92
C ILE A 84 8.60 10.89 -1.68
N GLU A 85 9.48 11.86 -1.49
CA GLU A 85 10.79 11.83 -2.12
C GLU A 85 11.60 10.62 -1.68
N GLU A 86 11.57 10.30 -0.39
CA GLU A 86 12.25 9.13 0.12
C GLU A 86 11.69 7.86 -0.49
N LEU A 87 10.36 7.77 -0.53
CA LEU A 87 9.69 6.62 -1.13
C LEU A 87 10.10 6.44 -2.59
N GLN A 88 10.14 7.52 -3.33
CA GLN A 88 10.51 7.47 -4.74
C GLN A 88 11.96 7.01 -4.93
N LYS A 89 12.86 7.50 -4.10
CA LYS A 89 14.27 7.11 -4.17
C LYS A 89 14.46 5.63 -3.86
N LEU A 90 13.84 5.16 -2.81
CA LEU A 90 14.01 3.78 -2.38
C LEU A 90 13.35 2.79 -3.33
N SER A 91 12.20 3.15 -3.87
CA SER A 91 11.46 2.25 -4.75
C SER A 91 11.92 2.33 -6.20
N GLY A 92 12.45 3.49 -6.61
CA GLY A 92 12.80 3.70 -8.01
C GLY A 92 11.60 3.94 -8.91
N LEU A 93 10.44 4.21 -8.33
CA LEU A 93 9.22 4.43 -9.11
C LEU A 93 9.31 5.72 -9.92
N GLY A 94 8.76 5.66 -11.13
CA GLY A 94 8.67 6.83 -11.97
C GLY A 94 7.58 7.79 -11.50
N LYS A 95 7.62 8.99 -12.06
CA LYS A 95 6.69 10.03 -11.69
C LYS A 95 5.23 9.62 -11.89
N LYS A 96 4.96 8.89 -12.97
CA LYS A 96 3.60 8.44 -13.27
C LYS A 96 3.05 7.55 -12.15
N ASN A 97 3.86 6.61 -11.67
CA ASN A 97 3.43 5.70 -10.61
C ASN A 97 3.24 6.42 -9.29
N ILE A 98 4.11 7.39 -8.99
CA ILE A 98 3.96 8.20 -7.79
C ILE A 98 2.64 8.98 -7.86
N GLU A 99 2.31 9.54 -9.03
CA GLU A 99 1.06 10.26 -9.22
C GLU A 99 -0.15 9.37 -9.01
N LEU A 100 -0.09 8.14 -9.51
CA LEU A 100 -1.17 7.18 -9.30
C LEU A 100 -1.41 6.90 -7.82
N LEU A 101 -0.33 6.74 -7.07
CA LEU A 101 -0.45 6.52 -5.63
C LEU A 101 -1.05 7.73 -4.94
N LYS A 102 -0.65 8.94 -5.33
CA LYS A 102 -1.21 10.16 -4.75
C LYS A 102 -2.70 10.28 -5.04
N GLN A 103 -3.09 10.05 -6.28
CA GLN A 103 -4.48 10.20 -6.71
C GLN A 103 -5.42 9.24 -5.99
N ASN A 104 -4.88 8.11 -5.55
CA ASN A 104 -5.68 7.09 -4.86
C ASN A 104 -5.55 7.16 -3.34
N GLY A 105 -4.94 8.21 -2.83
CA GLY A 105 -4.85 8.45 -1.39
C GLY A 105 -3.85 7.58 -0.66
N VAL A 106 -3.04 6.81 -1.39
CA VAL A 106 -2.10 5.88 -0.77
C VAL A 106 -0.98 6.62 -0.04
N LEU A 107 -0.64 7.80 -0.53
CA LEU A 107 0.44 8.61 0.04
C LEU A 107 -0.06 9.71 0.97
N ASP A 108 -1.33 9.67 1.34
CA ASP A 108 -1.89 10.69 2.24
C ASP A 108 -1.12 10.69 3.56
N GLY A 109 -0.81 11.88 4.03
CA GLY A 109 -0.06 12.05 5.27
C GLY A 109 1.43 12.16 5.09
N LEU A 110 1.95 11.87 3.90
CA LEU A 110 3.39 12.02 3.64
C LEU A 110 3.68 13.41 3.09
N ARG A 111 4.76 14.00 3.57
CA ARG A 111 5.25 15.26 3.01
C ARG A 111 5.90 15.00 1.65
N GLU A 112 5.97 16.04 0.83
CA GLU A 112 6.59 15.89 -0.49
C GLU A 112 8.09 15.68 -0.39
N THR A 113 8.77 16.49 0.38
CA THR A 113 10.23 16.45 0.52
C THR A 113 10.65 16.67 1.96
N ASP A 114 11.92 16.37 2.24
CA ASP A 114 12.52 16.67 3.54
C ASP A 114 12.91 18.12 3.70
N GLN A 115 12.91 18.87 2.62
CA GLN A 115 13.33 20.26 2.70
C GLN A 115 12.31 21.08 3.45
N LEU A 116 12.78 21.75 4.47
CA LEU A 116 11.94 22.71 5.18
C LEU A 116 11.78 23.92 4.30
N THR A 117 10.54 24.17 3.92
CA THR A 117 10.21 25.39 3.19
C THR A 117 9.78 26.40 4.22
N LEU A 118 10.51 27.48 4.35
CA LEU A 118 10.25 28.47 5.37
C LEU A 118 9.21 29.50 4.96
N PHE A 119 8.59 29.29 3.88
CA PHE A 119 7.56 30.20 3.36
C PHE A 119 6.61 29.50 2.47
#